data_61a774faecac64c90a4436d343518b16
#
_entry.id   61a774faecac64c90a4436d343518b16
#
_cell.length_a   1.000
_cell.length_b   1.000
_cell.length_c   1.000
_cell.angle_alpha   90.00
_cell.angle_beta   90.00
_cell.angle_gamma   90.00
#
_symmetry.space_group_name_H-M   'P 1'
#
loop_
_entity.id
_entity.type
_entity.pdbx_description
1 polymer ?
#
loop_
_entity_poly.entity_id
_entity_poly.type
_entity_poly.pdbx_seq_one_letter_code
_entity_poly.pdbx_strand_id
1 'polypeptide(L)'
;MNRIILLLLALLSSFSAAAQLTGVIVNQETGVSLSFATVFFESTSKGSISNEDGFFRLNCPASFPDTLQIAFIGFEAKRIPMFECTSEPMIIQLEPAFVEVPIVVISVEKGTAPKREMKILKKWQDARGNWESKIYLSLTSEEDSIPVEAVEACFNGSFYGNNILDLALKGGRLGVHSDPNYRFVNLNTSDVLLKFSLKPEVNSPIPHPAVQREKAWKAKYVWDLIAQTIERGDTLRRWVLHPKFSELSSCEIVFNINKNQVRSYAIRTQNTLPRLIKPVVDSDEISSLDLRMEWQFSPVDQRIELLNFQYLMGYKNNLRKRELNVSGILHAYDQEELFPEVLYSGARMTSDYERLLVWSFDPKFWSQQDIVPTSKKSEAHQAFFKSHGHLTNIAQLGALEFPVFRCEPGEINWNHLKGAKKVYPSKLNDSYYGSRVSNAGKYALTCDWFVNPWYDGDTCRVEQAIIFDGRNSWYELENDSLALEFVNTYVSLVQVEQANLVKRIQAQNIACQEKKLKPVWSDARAKSNMRIKRFLREVDRGENTGAFLKWQAMIRAERKSLNLQG
;
A
#
# COMPACT_ATOMS: atom_id res chain seq x y z
N MET A 1 42.20 -5.57 -34.64
CA MET A 1 41.16 -6.63 -34.73
C MET A 1 40.70 -7.13 -33.37
N ASN A 2 41.57 -7.39 -32.39
CA ASN A 2 41.19 -7.91 -31.07
C ASN A 2 40.35 -6.98 -30.17
N ARG A 3 40.44 -5.65 -30.29
CA ARG A 3 39.67 -4.72 -29.47
C ARG A 3 38.20 -4.59 -29.93
N ILE A 4 37.91 -4.79 -31.20
CA ILE A 4 36.55 -4.77 -31.76
C ILE A 4 35.80 -6.05 -31.40
N ILE A 5 36.48 -7.19 -31.37
CA ILE A 5 35.90 -8.47 -30.93
C ILE A 5 35.58 -8.46 -29.46
N LEU A 6 36.43 -7.85 -28.62
CA LEU A 6 36.17 -7.68 -27.19
C LEU A 6 34.99 -6.73 -26.91
N LEU A 7 34.83 -5.66 -27.70
CA LEU A 7 33.68 -4.76 -27.63
C LEU A 7 32.37 -5.42 -28.09
N LEU A 8 32.43 -6.26 -29.13
CA LEU A 8 31.28 -7.05 -29.60
C LEU A 8 30.88 -8.14 -28.61
N LEU A 9 31.84 -8.80 -27.95
CA LEU A 9 31.58 -9.75 -26.86
C LEU A 9 31.03 -9.07 -25.60
N ALA A 10 31.48 -7.88 -25.26
CA ALA A 10 30.94 -7.08 -24.16
C ALA A 10 29.51 -6.54 -24.45
N LEU A 11 29.18 -6.24 -25.71
CA LEU A 11 27.83 -5.86 -26.12
C LEU A 11 26.84 -7.05 -26.14
N LEU A 12 27.32 -8.27 -26.38
CA LEU A 12 26.50 -9.49 -26.35
C LEU A 12 26.21 -9.99 -24.92
N SER A 13 26.99 -9.59 -23.93
CA SER A 13 26.77 -9.96 -22.52
C SER A 13 25.78 -9.06 -21.75
N SER A 14 25.21 -8.02 -22.38
CA SER A 14 24.43 -6.99 -21.68
C SER A 14 22.92 -7.19 -21.71
N PHE A 15 22.41 -8.25 -22.29
CA PHE A 15 20.97 -8.56 -22.30
C PHE A 15 20.66 -9.88 -21.62
N SER A 16 20.81 -9.93 -20.30
CA SER A 16 20.04 -10.88 -19.49
C SER A 16 18.61 -10.35 -19.37
N ALA A 17 17.83 -10.45 -20.43
CA ALA A 17 16.38 -10.37 -20.29
C ALA A 17 15.97 -11.55 -19.41
N ALA A 18 15.51 -11.31 -18.20
CA ALA A 18 14.95 -12.36 -17.36
C ALA A 18 13.83 -13.04 -18.16
N ALA A 19 13.98 -14.32 -18.45
CA ALA A 19 12.96 -15.05 -19.18
C ALA A 19 11.68 -15.10 -18.32
N GLN A 20 10.55 -14.75 -18.93
CA GLN A 20 9.26 -14.70 -18.24
C GLN A 20 8.31 -15.74 -18.81
N LEU A 21 7.73 -16.52 -17.93
CA LEU A 21 6.64 -17.43 -18.23
C LEU A 21 5.33 -16.67 -18.18
N THR A 22 4.49 -16.80 -19.20
CA THR A 22 3.17 -16.19 -19.25
C THR A 22 2.09 -17.23 -19.54
N GLY A 23 0.84 -16.95 -19.16
CA GLY A 23 -0.26 -17.85 -19.48
C GLY A 23 -1.60 -17.37 -18.95
N VAL A 24 -2.63 -18.16 -19.21
CA VAL A 24 -3.99 -17.94 -18.74
C VAL A 24 -4.46 -19.17 -17.97
N ILE A 25 -5.08 -18.97 -16.81
CA ILE A 25 -5.65 -20.02 -15.98
C ILE A 25 -7.16 -20.01 -16.16
N VAL A 26 -7.73 -21.15 -16.52
CA VAL A 26 -9.16 -21.29 -16.77
C VAL A 26 -9.73 -22.50 -16.05
N ASN A 27 -11.00 -22.45 -15.77
CA ASN A 27 -11.78 -23.61 -15.33
C ASN A 27 -11.89 -24.61 -16.49
N GLN A 28 -11.49 -25.85 -16.28
CA GLN A 28 -11.49 -26.89 -17.31
C GLN A 28 -12.90 -27.21 -17.84
N GLU A 29 -13.93 -27.16 -17.00
CA GLU A 29 -15.30 -27.50 -17.37
C GLU A 29 -16.02 -26.38 -18.11
N THR A 30 -15.83 -25.13 -17.64
CA THR A 30 -16.60 -23.97 -18.13
C THR A 30 -15.81 -23.08 -19.08
N GLY A 31 -14.50 -23.22 -19.15
CA GLY A 31 -13.61 -22.32 -19.88
C GLY A 31 -13.50 -20.91 -19.28
N VAL A 32 -14.16 -20.63 -18.16
CA VAL A 32 -14.14 -19.32 -17.51
C VAL A 32 -12.77 -19.09 -16.88
N SER A 33 -12.24 -17.90 -17.06
CA SER A 33 -10.97 -17.48 -16.47
C SER A 33 -11.01 -17.48 -14.94
N LEU A 34 -9.93 -17.96 -14.31
CA LEU A 34 -9.78 -18.01 -12.86
C LEU A 34 -8.93 -16.83 -12.39
N SER A 35 -9.60 -15.85 -11.80
CA SER A 35 -8.97 -14.65 -11.27
C SER A 35 -8.27 -14.94 -9.94
N PHE A 36 -7.05 -14.38 -9.78
CA PHE A 36 -6.27 -14.46 -8.54
C PHE A 36 -5.85 -15.88 -8.13
N ALA A 37 -5.69 -16.79 -9.10
CA ALA A 37 -5.05 -18.07 -8.87
C ALA A 37 -3.55 -17.89 -8.63
N THR A 38 -3.00 -18.52 -7.61
CA THR A 38 -1.58 -18.44 -7.25
C THR A 38 -0.74 -19.29 -8.20
N VAL A 39 0.40 -18.77 -8.66
CA VAL A 39 1.35 -19.43 -9.55
C VAL A 39 2.76 -19.22 -9.01
N PHE A 40 3.52 -20.30 -8.80
CA PHE A 40 4.91 -20.21 -8.34
C PHE A 40 5.72 -21.43 -8.73
N PHE A 41 7.04 -21.29 -8.78
CA PHE A 41 7.98 -22.41 -8.89
C PHE A 41 8.35 -22.94 -7.52
N GLU A 42 8.44 -24.27 -7.38
CA GLU A 42 8.75 -24.91 -6.10
C GLU A 42 10.12 -24.53 -5.54
N SER A 43 11.10 -24.26 -6.41
CA SER A 43 12.45 -23.86 -6.00
C SER A 43 12.54 -22.41 -5.53
N THR A 44 11.50 -21.59 -5.75
CA THR A 44 11.52 -20.16 -5.42
C THR A 44 10.45 -19.83 -4.41
N SER A 45 10.73 -18.86 -3.53
CA SER A 45 9.73 -18.27 -2.65
C SER A 45 8.87 -17.21 -3.36
N LYS A 46 9.21 -16.88 -4.64
CA LYS A 46 8.57 -15.82 -5.42
C LYS A 46 7.46 -16.42 -6.29
N GLY A 47 6.25 -15.93 -6.10
CA GLY A 47 5.08 -16.29 -6.86
C GLY A 47 4.46 -15.10 -7.58
N SER A 48 3.46 -15.40 -8.40
CA SER A 48 2.57 -14.43 -9.03
C SER A 48 1.13 -14.88 -8.82
N ILE A 49 0.19 -14.00 -9.05
CA ILE A 49 -1.24 -14.36 -9.13
C ILE A 49 -1.78 -14.02 -10.52
N SER A 50 -2.77 -14.77 -10.96
CA SER A 50 -3.48 -14.41 -12.17
C SER A 50 -4.31 -13.14 -11.94
N ASN A 51 -4.43 -12.31 -12.98
CA ASN A 51 -5.29 -11.15 -12.94
C ASN A 51 -6.79 -11.50 -13.08
N GLU A 52 -7.65 -10.51 -13.22
CA GLU A 52 -9.10 -10.71 -13.38
C GLU A 52 -9.47 -11.52 -14.63
N ASP A 53 -8.63 -11.52 -15.67
CA ASP A 53 -8.81 -12.30 -16.90
C ASP A 53 -8.16 -13.69 -16.82
N GLY A 54 -7.66 -14.09 -15.65
CA GLY A 54 -6.93 -15.35 -15.47
C GLY A 54 -5.49 -15.33 -16.01
N PHE A 55 -5.02 -14.19 -16.56
CA PHE A 55 -3.66 -14.07 -17.11
C PHE A 55 -2.64 -13.90 -15.99
N PHE A 56 -1.53 -14.66 -16.07
CA PHE A 56 -0.41 -14.54 -15.15
C PHE A 56 0.91 -14.30 -15.88
N ARG A 57 1.86 -13.74 -15.15
CA ARG A 57 3.25 -13.58 -15.56
C ARG A 57 4.15 -13.93 -14.38
N LEU A 58 5.18 -14.74 -14.63
CA LEU A 58 6.09 -15.22 -13.59
C LEU A 58 7.52 -15.24 -14.13
N ASN A 59 8.46 -14.69 -13.38
CA ASN A 59 9.88 -14.79 -13.72
C ASN A 59 10.36 -16.24 -13.58
N CYS A 60 11.09 -16.71 -14.57
CA CYS A 60 11.63 -18.05 -14.55
C CYS A 60 12.73 -18.20 -13.47
N PRO A 61 12.87 -19.39 -12.86
CA PRO A 61 13.94 -19.67 -11.92
C PRO A 61 15.31 -19.65 -12.62
N ALA A 62 16.36 -19.47 -11.83
CA ALA A 62 17.72 -19.45 -12.34
C ALA A 62 18.20 -20.79 -12.91
N SER A 63 17.53 -21.89 -12.54
CA SER A 63 17.90 -23.25 -12.97
C SER A 63 16.68 -24.13 -13.18
N PHE A 64 16.79 -25.06 -14.14
CA PHE A 64 15.83 -26.13 -14.42
C PHE A 64 16.50 -27.50 -14.25
N PRO A 65 15.76 -28.61 -14.02
CA PRO A 65 14.30 -28.68 -13.98
C PRO A 65 13.69 -28.12 -12.71
N ASP A 66 12.46 -27.61 -12.79
CA ASP A 66 11.66 -27.16 -11.67
C ASP A 66 10.19 -27.53 -11.86
N THR A 67 9.35 -27.33 -10.86
CA THR A 67 7.92 -27.61 -10.91
C THR A 67 7.13 -26.32 -10.75
N LEU A 68 6.35 -25.98 -11.77
CA LEU A 68 5.37 -24.89 -11.70
C LEU A 68 4.14 -25.39 -10.93
N GLN A 69 3.80 -24.71 -9.85
CA GLN A 69 2.59 -24.97 -9.08
C GLN A 69 1.54 -23.91 -9.34
N ILE A 70 0.29 -24.33 -9.54
CA ILE A 70 -0.86 -23.46 -9.70
C ILE A 70 -1.93 -23.93 -8.72
N ALA A 71 -2.46 -23.00 -7.92
CA ALA A 71 -3.50 -23.27 -6.95
C ALA A 71 -4.59 -22.22 -6.98
N PHE A 72 -5.83 -22.66 -6.88
CA PHE A 72 -6.98 -21.78 -6.74
C PHE A 72 -8.02 -22.45 -5.83
N ILE A 73 -8.70 -21.69 -4.98
CA ILE A 73 -9.66 -22.24 -4.03
C ILE A 73 -10.86 -22.84 -4.78
N GLY A 74 -11.20 -24.08 -4.43
CA GLY A 74 -12.29 -24.84 -5.08
C GLY A 74 -11.85 -25.55 -6.36
N PHE A 75 -10.55 -25.59 -6.66
CA PHE A 75 -9.96 -26.30 -7.80
C PHE A 75 -8.82 -27.21 -7.36
N GLU A 76 -8.59 -28.27 -8.11
CA GLU A 76 -7.40 -29.09 -7.91
C GLU A 76 -6.17 -28.30 -8.31
N ALA A 77 -5.22 -28.20 -7.37
CA ALA A 77 -3.98 -27.51 -7.68
C ALA A 77 -3.17 -28.35 -8.67
N LYS A 78 -2.64 -27.71 -9.71
CA LYS A 78 -1.88 -28.35 -10.79
C LYS A 78 -0.39 -28.20 -10.58
N ARG A 79 0.36 -29.27 -10.85
CA ARG A 79 1.82 -29.30 -10.82
C ARG A 79 2.31 -29.65 -12.22
N ILE A 80 3.13 -28.80 -12.81
CA ILE A 80 3.66 -28.96 -14.17
C ILE A 80 5.17 -29.00 -14.08
N PRO A 81 5.81 -30.15 -14.36
CA PRO A 81 7.28 -30.22 -14.49
C PRO A 81 7.72 -29.34 -15.66
N MET A 82 8.65 -28.44 -15.38
CA MET A 82 9.25 -27.53 -16.36
C MET A 82 10.73 -27.87 -16.53
N PHE A 83 11.19 -28.00 -17.76
CA PHE A 83 12.58 -28.31 -18.10
C PHE A 83 13.30 -27.10 -18.68
N GLU A 84 12.56 -26.10 -19.10
CA GLU A 84 13.03 -24.82 -19.61
C GLU A 84 11.95 -23.74 -19.46
N CYS A 85 12.33 -22.48 -19.59
CA CYS A 85 11.40 -21.36 -19.64
C CYS A 85 10.86 -21.21 -21.07
N THR A 86 9.57 -21.44 -21.26
CA THR A 86 8.92 -21.20 -22.56
C THR A 86 8.54 -19.74 -22.72
N SER A 87 8.74 -19.20 -23.93
CA SER A 87 8.25 -17.87 -24.31
C SER A 87 6.81 -17.89 -24.82
N GLU A 88 6.26 -19.08 -25.12
CA GLU A 88 4.87 -19.20 -25.57
C GLU A 88 3.91 -19.16 -24.39
N PRO A 89 2.83 -18.37 -24.47
CA PRO A 89 1.83 -18.32 -23.41
C PRO A 89 1.17 -19.68 -23.17
N MET A 90 1.12 -20.11 -21.92
CA MET A 90 0.50 -21.37 -21.52
C MET A 90 -1.00 -21.19 -21.26
N ILE A 91 -1.82 -22.16 -21.66
CA ILE A 91 -3.21 -22.29 -21.20
C ILE A 91 -3.23 -23.36 -20.14
N ILE A 92 -3.51 -22.97 -18.89
CA ILE A 92 -3.55 -23.88 -17.76
C ILE A 92 -5.00 -24.09 -17.35
N GLN A 93 -5.50 -25.29 -17.55
CA GLN A 93 -6.83 -25.69 -17.14
C GLN A 93 -6.75 -26.28 -15.73
N LEU A 94 -7.53 -25.74 -14.79
CA LEU A 94 -7.73 -26.32 -13.48
C LEU A 94 -9.06 -27.05 -13.44
N GLU A 95 -9.06 -28.25 -12.89
CA GLU A 95 -10.25 -29.03 -12.63
C GLU A 95 -10.93 -28.51 -11.37
N PRO A 96 -12.25 -28.26 -11.38
CA PRO A 96 -12.97 -28.01 -10.16
C PRO A 96 -12.74 -29.17 -9.18
N ALA A 97 -12.41 -28.86 -7.94
CA ALA A 97 -12.21 -29.87 -6.89
C ALA A 97 -13.54 -30.50 -6.42
N PHE A 98 -14.49 -30.59 -7.32
CA PHE A 98 -15.80 -31.22 -7.07
C PHE A 98 -15.76 -32.73 -7.35
N VAL A 99 -15.38 -33.47 -6.34
CA VAL A 99 -16.13 -34.70 -6.15
C VAL A 99 -17.31 -34.31 -5.24
N GLU A 100 -18.51 -34.20 -5.77
CA GLU A 100 -19.70 -34.35 -4.96
C GLU A 100 -19.59 -35.74 -4.29
N VAL A 101 -18.88 -35.81 -3.20
CA VAL A 101 -19.15 -36.85 -2.23
C VAL A 101 -20.56 -36.52 -1.79
N PRO A 102 -21.57 -37.43 -1.99
CA PRO A 102 -22.91 -37.18 -1.51
C PRO A 102 -22.75 -36.68 -0.10
N ILE A 103 -23.32 -35.49 0.19
CA ILE A 103 -23.27 -34.90 1.51
C ILE A 103 -23.74 -36.00 2.44
N VAL A 104 -22.80 -36.73 3.04
CA VAL A 104 -23.13 -37.51 4.21
C VAL A 104 -23.49 -36.44 5.20
N VAL A 105 -24.78 -36.14 5.26
CA VAL A 105 -25.35 -35.30 6.29
C VAL A 105 -25.08 -36.07 7.58
N ILE A 106 -23.87 -35.91 8.07
CA ILE A 106 -23.62 -36.11 9.49
C ILE A 106 -24.53 -35.05 10.07
N SER A 107 -25.66 -35.50 10.63
CA SER A 107 -26.60 -34.61 11.31
C SER A 107 -25.89 -34.00 12.49
N VAL A 108 -25.08 -32.96 12.17
CA VAL A 108 -24.62 -32.03 13.18
C VAL A 108 -25.92 -31.32 13.57
N GLU A 109 -26.36 -31.51 14.81
CA GLU A 109 -27.51 -30.79 15.32
C GLU A 109 -27.41 -29.35 14.89
N LYS A 110 -28.37 -28.89 14.10
CA LYS A 110 -28.41 -27.51 13.59
C LYS A 110 -28.08 -26.56 14.73
N GLY A 111 -26.99 -25.82 14.61
CA GLY A 111 -26.61 -24.81 15.59
C GLY A 111 -25.49 -25.18 16.57
N THR A 112 -24.96 -26.40 16.53
CA THR A 112 -23.86 -26.80 17.43
C THR A 112 -22.52 -26.55 16.75
N ALA A 113 -21.69 -25.69 17.33
CA ALA A 113 -20.37 -25.42 16.82
C ALA A 113 -19.49 -26.70 16.84
N PRO A 114 -18.85 -27.08 15.72
CA PRO A 114 -18.15 -28.37 15.60
C PRO A 114 -16.84 -28.35 16.40
N LYS A 115 -16.66 -29.33 17.30
CA LYS A 115 -15.53 -29.38 18.24
C LYS A 115 -14.16 -29.39 17.56
N ARG A 116 -14.02 -30.07 16.41
CA ARG A 116 -12.75 -30.18 15.68
C ARG A 116 -12.38 -28.86 15.03
N GLU A 117 -13.28 -28.24 14.32
CA GLU A 117 -13.09 -26.97 13.62
C GLU A 117 -12.84 -25.82 14.62
N MET A 118 -13.55 -25.83 15.75
CA MET A 118 -13.26 -24.88 16.84
C MET A 118 -11.84 -25.02 17.40
N LYS A 119 -11.33 -26.27 17.52
CA LYS A 119 -9.95 -26.51 17.95
C LYS A 119 -8.95 -26.00 16.91
N ILE A 120 -9.22 -26.21 15.62
CA ILE A 120 -8.41 -25.67 14.52
C ILE A 120 -8.41 -24.14 14.57
N LEU A 121 -9.57 -23.53 14.68
CA LEU A 121 -9.73 -22.08 14.72
C LEU A 121 -9.00 -21.46 15.93
N LYS A 122 -9.08 -22.11 17.09
CA LYS A 122 -8.34 -21.68 18.29
C LYS A 122 -6.82 -21.74 18.05
N LYS A 123 -6.31 -22.85 17.50
CA LYS A 123 -4.88 -22.98 17.15
C LYS A 123 -4.45 -21.90 16.17
N TRP A 124 -5.27 -21.62 15.16
CA TRP A 124 -5.00 -20.58 14.17
C TRP A 124 -4.98 -19.17 14.81
N GLN A 125 -5.90 -18.87 15.75
CA GLN A 125 -5.89 -17.63 16.52
C GLN A 125 -4.67 -17.47 17.42
N ASP A 126 -4.20 -18.59 17.99
CA ASP A 126 -3.04 -18.61 18.89
C ASP A 126 -1.71 -18.57 18.13
N ALA A 127 -1.73 -18.74 16.80
CA ALA A 127 -0.55 -18.61 15.95
C ALA A 127 -0.05 -17.16 16.00
N ARG A 128 1.03 -16.92 16.73
CA ARG A 128 1.59 -15.60 17.00
C ARG A 128 3.01 -15.52 16.48
N GLY A 129 3.42 -14.34 16.07
CA GLY A 129 4.76 -14.05 15.61
C GLY A 129 4.74 -12.83 14.69
N ASN A 130 5.79 -12.03 14.77
CA ASN A 130 6.00 -10.94 13.84
C ASN A 130 6.55 -11.51 12.53
N TRP A 131 6.05 -11.01 11.43
CA TRP A 131 6.59 -11.27 10.11
C TRP A 131 6.37 -10.08 9.20
N GLU A 132 7.12 -10.01 8.14
CA GLU A 132 7.07 -8.92 7.17
C GLU A 132 7.00 -9.49 5.76
N SER A 133 6.45 -8.74 4.82
CA SER A 133 6.36 -9.12 3.43
C SER A 133 6.26 -7.91 2.53
N LYS A 134 6.69 -8.03 1.28
CA LYS A 134 6.24 -7.12 0.24
C LYS A 134 4.76 -7.32 0.00
N ILE A 135 4.04 -6.22 -0.11
CA ILE A 135 2.60 -6.18 -0.32
C ILE A 135 2.30 -5.40 -1.58
N TYR A 136 1.41 -5.94 -2.40
CA TYR A 136 0.78 -5.24 -3.51
C TYR A 136 -0.69 -4.98 -3.20
N LEU A 137 -1.13 -3.75 -3.41
CA LEU A 137 -2.52 -3.31 -3.31
C LEU A 137 -2.99 -2.83 -4.66
N SER A 138 -4.13 -3.33 -5.11
CA SER A 138 -4.88 -2.78 -6.24
C SER A 138 -6.30 -2.49 -5.80
N LEU A 139 -6.83 -1.35 -6.21
CA LEU A 139 -8.19 -0.92 -5.90
C LEU A 139 -8.77 -0.15 -7.08
N THR A 140 -10.04 -0.41 -7.37
CA THR A 140 -10.84 0.35 -8.34
C THR A 140 -12.17 0.75 -7.73
N SER A 141 -12.63 1.98 -8.02
CA SER A 141 -13.95 2.46 -7.63
C SER A 141 -14.77 2.86 -8.85
N GLU A 142 -16.04 2.55 -8.84
CA GLU A 142 -17.00 2.86 -9.89
C GLU A 142 -18.27 3.48 -9.30
N GLU A 143 -18.87 4.43 -10.01
CA GLU A 143 -20.20 4.96 -9.76
C GLU A 143 -21.03 4.77 -11.03
N ASP A 144 -22.15 4.05 -10.95
CA ASP A 144 -22.99 3.73 -12.11
C ASP A 144 -22.20 3.11 -13.29
N SER A 145 -21.23 2.21 -12.97
CA SER A 145 -20.31 1.59 -13.91
C SER A 145 -19.31 2.56 -14.59
N ILE A 146 -19.23 3.80 -14.13
CA ILE A 146 -18.24 4.77 -14.58
C ILE A 146 -17.04 4.69 -13.64
N PRO A 147 -15.83 4.43 -14.14
CA PRO A 147 -14.63 4.43 -13.30
C PRO A 147 -14.40 5.81 -12.67
N VAL A 148 -14.27 5.85 -11.34
CA VAL A 148 -14.02 7.06 -10.57
C VAL A 148 -12.55 7.17 -10.20
N GLU A 149 -11.97 6.05 -9.75
CA GLU A 149 -10.56 5.98 -9.39
C GLU A 149 -9.97 4.58 -9.58
N ALA A 150 -8.67 4.55 -9.77
CA ALA A 150 -7.85 3.34 -9.66
C ALA A 150 -6.58 3.66 -8.88
N VAL A 151 -6.25 2.80 -7.92
CA VAL A 151 -5.05 2.91 -7.08
C VAL A 151 -4.27 1.62 -7.16
N GLU A 152 -2.97 1.73 -7.38
CA GLU A 152 -2.04 0.62 -7.21
C GLU A 152 -0.88 1.07 -6.34
N ALA A 153 -0.50 0.25 -5.37
CA ALA A 153 0.56 0.60 -4.43
C ALA A 153 1.34 -0.64 -3.97
N CYS A 154 2.64 -0.45 -3.76
CA CYS A 154 3.54 -1.43 -3.16
C CYS A 154 3.96 -0.97 -1.78
N PHE A 155 3.96 -1.89 -0.81
CA PHE A 155 4.30 -1.62 0.58
C PHE A 155 5.28 -2.66 1.12
N ASN A 156 6.01 -2.30 2.17
CA ASN A 156 6.46 -3.27 3.15
C ASN A 156 5.37 -3.40 4.21
N GLY A 157 4.77 -4.58 4.32
CA GLY A 157 3.74 -4.88 5.31
C GLY A 157 4.34 -5.56 6.54
N SER A 158 3.95 -5.10 7.72
CA SER A 158 4.30 -5.72 9.01
C SER A 158 3.07 -6.36 9.62
N PHE A 159 3.22 -7.56 10.14
CA PHE A 159 2.13 -8.38 10.65
C PHE A 159 2.45 -8.97 12.02
N TYR A 160 1.40 -9.23 12.80
CA TYR A 160 1.46 -10.07 14.00
C TYR A 160 0.42 -11.18 13.88
N GLY A 161 0.87 -12.42 13.67
CA GLY A 161 -0.01 -13.48 13.21
C GLY A 161 -0.67 -13.09 11.89
N ASN A 162 -1.99 -13.08 11.85
CA ASN A 162 -2.76 -12.65 10.67
C ASN A 162 -3.36 -11.23 10.82
N ASN A 163 -2.83 -10.43 11.73
CA ASN A 163 -3.20 -9.04 11.89
C ASN A 163 -2.21 -8.11 11.18
N ILE A 164 -2.70 -7.25 10.32
CA ILE A 164 -1.91 -6.21 9.67
C ILE A 164 -1.60 -5.12 10.70
N LEU A 165 -0.33 -4.89 11.00
CA LEU A 165 0.13 -3.86 11.93
C LEU A 165 0.42 -2.54 11.23
N ASP A 166 1.09 -2.62 10.08
CA ASP A 166 1.49 -1.46 9.31
C ASP A 166 1.63 -1.78 7.82
N LEU A 167 1.44 -0.78 6.99
CA LEU A 167 1.67 -0.77 5.54
C LEU A 167 2.56 0.42 5.19
N ALA A 168 3.87 0.20 5.15
CA ALA A 168 4.85 1.23 4.80
C ALA A 168 4.93 1.37 3.28
N LEU A 169 4.37 2.46 2.72
CA LEU A 169 4.31 2.70 1.29
C LEU A 169 5.71 2.80 0.68
N LYS A 170 5.94 2.07 -0.40
CA LYS A 170 7.17 2.09 -1.19
C LYS A 170 7.01 2.86 -2.50
N GLY A 171 5.94 2.63 -3.18
CA GLY A 171 5.61 3.31 -4.43
C GLY A 171 4.14 3.14 -4.75
N GLY A 172 3.57 4.05 -5.54
CA GLY A 172 2.19 3.96 -5.91
C GLY A 172 1.87 4.73 -7.17
N ARG A 173 0.73 4.43 -7.76
CA ARG A 173 0.14 5.16 -8.88
C ARG A 173 -1.37 5.31 -8.69
N LEU A 174 -1.89 6.41 -9.18
CA LEU A 174 -3.28 6.80 -9.00
C LEU A 174 -3.85 7.32 -10.32
N GLY A 175 -5.03 6.86 -10.68
CA GLY A 175 -5.86 7.43 -11.71
C GLY A 175 -7.18 7.90 -11.13
N VAL A 176 -7.67 9.07 -11.53
CA VAL A 176 -8.93 9.64 -11.08
C VAL A 176 -9.68 10.29 -12.22
N HIS A 177 -11.01 10.29 -12.13
CA HIS A 177 -11.86 10.94 -13.11
C HIS A 177 -11.66 12.46 -13.10
N SER A 178 -11.54 13.08 -14.28
CA SER A 178 -11.27 14.52 -14.40
C SER A 178 -12.49 15.40 -14.11
N ASP A 179 -13.71 14.87 -14.30
CA ASP A 179 -14.94 15.60 -14.01
C ASP A 179 -15.15 15.72 -12.49
N PRO A 180 -15.24 16.93 -11.94
CA PRO A 180 -15.50 17.15 -10.51
C PRO A 180 -16.78 16.49 -9.99
N ASN A 181 -17.75 16.20 -10.86
CA ASN A 181 -18.98 15.51 -10.47
C ASN A 181 -18.74 14.05 -10.09
N TYR A 182 -17.67 13.43 -10.62
CA TYR A 182 -17.23 12.08 -10.28
C TYR A 182 -16.06 12.08 -9.30
N ARG A 183 -16.02 13.06 -8.41
CA ARG A 183 -14.98 13.14 -7.39
C ARG A 183 -14.84 11.79 -6.69
N PHE A 184 -13.62 11.33 -6.64
CA PHE A 184 -13.27 10.16 -5.87
C PHE A 184 -13.56 10.39 -4.38
N VAL A 185 -13.90 9.31 -3.73
CA VAL A 185 -14.07 9.24 -2.29
C VAL A 185 -13.00 8.32 -1.74
N ASN A 186 -11.87 8.90 -1.44
CA ASN A 186 -10.84 8.14 -0.79
C ASN A 186 -11.23 7.88 0.66
N LEU A 187 -11.49 6.63 0.96
CA LEU A 187 -11.66 6.16 2.33
C LEU A 187 -10.32 5.93 3.05
N ASN A 188 -9.20 6.36 2.46
CA ASN A 188 -7.92 5.97 3.03
C ASN A 188 -7.82 4.44 3.18
N THR A 189 -7.84 3.74 2.06
CA THR A 189 -7.99 2.28 1.99
C THR A 189 -7.00 1.52 2.85
N SER A 190 -5.76 1.99 2.96
CA SER A 190 -4.78 1.37 3.85
C SER A 190 -5.22 1.45 5.32
N ASP A 191 -5.78 2.57 5.75
CA ASP A 191 -6.31 2.73 7.12
C ASP A 191 -7.56 1.87 7.34
N VAL A 192 -8.42 1.75 6.32
CA VAL A 192 -9.57 0.82 6.33
C VAL A 192 -9.09 -0.61 6.51
N LEU A 193 -8.12 -1.07 5.73
CA LEU A 193 -7.56 -2.41 5.83
C LEU A 193 -6.91 -2.68 7.20
N LEU A 194 -6.19 -1.69 7.75
CA LEU A 194 -5.64 -1.77 9.10
C LEU A 194 -6.73 -1.85 10.18
N LYS A 195 -7.83 -1.12 10.03
CA LYS A 195 -8.96 -1.13 10.97
C LYS A 195 -9.75 -2.42 10.92
N PHE A 196 -9.93 -2.99 9.72
CA PHE A 196 -10.64 -4.24 9.49
C PHE A 196 -9.75 -5.48 9.55
N SER A 197 -8.48 -5.35 9.86
CA SER A 197 -7.58 -6.49 10.01
C SER A 197 -8.02 -7.41 11.15
N LEU A 198 -7.57 -8.67 11.11
CA LEU A 198 -7.97 -9.73 12.04
C LEU A 198 -7.44 -9.49 13.47
N LYS A 199 -7.94 -8.48 14.13
CA LYS A 199 -7.57 -8.09 15.50
C LYS A 199 -8.50 -8.72 16.53
N PRO A 200 -7.95 -9.24 17.65
CA PRO A 200 -8.76 -9.74 18.75
C PRO A 200 -9.35 -8.60 19.63
N GLU A 201 -9.65 -7.44 19.08
CA GLU A 201 -10.09 -6.28 19.84
C GLU A 201 -11.61 -6.21 20.00
N VAL A 202 -12.02 -5.86 21.24
CA VAL A 202 -13.43 -5.66 21.63
C VAL A 202 -14.05 -4.47 20.86
N ASN A 203 -13.24 -3.56 20.34
CA ASN A 203 -13.63 -2.32 19.67
C ASN A 203 -13.35 -2.32 18.16
N SER A 204 -13.25 -3.50 17.53
CA SER A 204 -13.20 -3.53 16.07
C SER A 204 -14.50 -2.95 15.50
N PRO A 205 -14.44 -2.10 14.44
CA PRO A 205 -15.63 -1.58 13.76
C PRO A 205 -16.56 -2.70 13.31
N ILE A 206 -15.96 -3.84 12.99
CA ILE A 206 -16.65 -5.09 12.65
C ILE A 206 -16.00 -6.20 13.46
N PRO A 207 -16.72 -6.76 14.45
CA PRO A 207 -16.17 -7.87 15.21
C PRO A 207 -16.05 -9.10 14.32
N HIS A 208 -14.82 -9.50 14.03
CA HIS A 208 -14.55 -10.72 13.29
C HIS A 208 -14.92 -11.94 14.13
N PRO A 209 -15.86 -12.80 13.68
CA PRO A 209 -16.20 -14.01 14.39
C PRO A 209 -14.98 -14.90 14.66
N ALA A 210 -14.08 -15.01 13.67
CA ALA A 210 -12.91 -15.87 13.74
C ALA A 210 -11.91 -15.50 14.85
N VAL A 211 -11.88 -14.26 15.35
CA VAL A 211 -10.97 -13.83 16.42
C VAL A 211 -11.64 -13.71 17.78
N GLN A 212 -12.93 -14.06 17.89
CA GLN A 212 -13.64 -14.07 19.16
C GLN A 212 -13.34 -15.35 19.97
N ARG A 213 -13.58 -15.28 21.28
CA ARG A 213 -13.43 -16.46 22.16
C ARG A 213 -14.52 -17.50 21.86
N GLU A 214 -14.23 -18.79 22.10
CA GLU A 214 -15.13 -19.92 21.89
C GLU A 214 -16.55 -19.69 22.49
N LYS A 215 -16.63 -19.15 23.68
CA LYS A 215 -17.91 -18.84 24.34
C LYS A 215 -18.77 -17.88 23.49
N ALA A 216 -18.13 -16.92 22.82
CA ALA A 216 -18.83 -15.96 21.95
C ALA A 216 -19.36 -16.64 20.67
N TRP A 217 -18.63 -17.59 20.09
CA TRP A 217 -19.11 -18.32 18.91
C TRP A 217 -20.40 -19.06 19.19
N LYS A 218 -20.47 -19.79 20.30
CA LYS A 218 -21.68 -20.53 20.71
C LYS A 218 -22.85 -19.61 21.06
N ALA A 219 -22.57 -18.48 21.70
CA ALA A 219 -23.60 -17.53 22.12
C ALA A 219 -24.19 -16.72 20.98
N LYS A 220 -23.32 -16.31 20.02
CA LYS A 220 -23.64 -15.28 19.03
C LYS A 220 -23.91 -15.83 17.61
N TYR A 221 -23.51 -17.06 17.31
CA TYR A 221 -23.58 -17.63 15.96
C TYR A 221 -24.24 -18.99 15.91
N VAL A 222 -24.89 -19.26 14.77
CA VAL A 222 -25.34 -20.59 14.34
C VAL A 222 -24.37 -21.07 13.27
N TRP A 223 -23.89 -22.31 13.40
CA TRP A 223 -22.94 -22.92 12.50
C TRP A 223 -23.65 -23.86 11.54
N ASP A 224 -23.52 -23.63 10.23
CA ASP A 224 -24.06 -24.47 9.19
C ASP A 224 -22.93 -24.98 8.28
N LEU A 225 -22.86 -26.31 8.13
CA LEU A 225 -21.96 -26.96 7.18
C LEU A 225 -22.58 -26.85 5.78
N ILE A 226 -21.94 -26.09 4.91
CA ILE A 226 -22.44 -25.84 3.55
C ILE A 226 -21.91 -26.87 2.56
N ALA A 227 -20.63 -27.25 2.69
CA ALA A 227 -20.00 -28.21 1.80
C ALA A 227 -18.86 -28.96 2.49
N GLN A 228 -18.63 -30.19 2.04
CA GLN A 228 -17.44 -30.96 2.32
C GLN A 228 -16.89 -31.47 0.99
N THR A 229 -15.63 -31.19 0.71
CA THR A 229 -14.94 -31.60 -0.52
C THR A 229 -13.64 -32.34 -0.17
N ILE A 230 -13.13 -33.13 -1.09
CA ILE A 230 -11.84 -33.81 -0.95
C ILE A 230 -10.93 -33.23 -2.05
N GLU A 231 -9.86 -32.55 -1.63
CA GLU A 231 -8.83 -32.03 -2.52
C GLU A 231 -7.51 -32.78 -2.22
N ARG A 232 -7.00 -33.55 -3.18
CA ARG A 232 -5.72 -34.29 -3.06
C ARG A 232 -5.62 -35.14 -1.78
N GLY A 233 -6.70 -35.78 -1.39
CA GLY A 233 -6.76 -36.57 -0.17
C GLY A 233 -6.99 -35.74 1.10
N ASP A 234 -6.97 -34.42 1.02
CA ASP A 234 -7.33 -33.53 2.13
C ASP A 234 -8.85 -33.28 2.13
N THR A 235 -9.47 -33.40 3.27
CA THR A 235 -10.89 -33.09 3.46
C THR A 235 -11.05 -31.62 3.78
N LEU A 236 -11.71 -30.87 2.92
CA LEU A 236 -12.08 -29.47 3.15
C LEU A 236 -13.54 -29.39 3.60
N ARG A 237 -13.78 -28.61 4.64
CA ARG A 237 -15.14 -28.31 5.12
C ARG A 237 -15.38 -26.81 5.10
N ARG A 238 -16.49 -26.43 4.45
CA ARG A 238 -16.95 -25.04 4.36
C ARG A 238 -18.09 -24.82 5.32
N TRP A 239 -17.88 -23.93 6.27
CA TRP A 239 -18.86 -23.57 7.29
C TRP A 239 -19.28 -22.13 7.12
N VAL A 240 -20.58 -21.85 7.27
CA VAL A 240 -21.12 -20.50 7.38
C VAL A 240 -21.59 -20.28 8.82
N LEU A 241 -21.19 -19.15 9.39
CA LEU A 241 -21.61 -18.69 10.69
C LEU A 241 -22.64 -17.59 10.50
N HIS A 242 -23.88 -17.91 10.78
CA HIS A 242 -24.98 -16.96 10.75
C HIS A 242 -25.09 -16.25 12.09
N PRO A 243 -25.05 -14.90 12.11
CA PRO A 243 -25.20 -14.15 13.35
C PRO A 243 -26.62 -14.29 13.89
N LYS A 244 -26.73 -14.42 15.22
CA LYS A 244 -28.02 -14.37 15.92
C LYS A 244 -28.55 -12.96 16.15
N PHE A 245 -27.71 -11.96 15.93
CA PHE A 245 -27.99 -10.55 16.14
C PHE A 245 -27.63 -9.77 14.88
N SER A 246 -28.47 -8.82 14.47
CA SER A 246 -28.36 -8.08 13.21
C SER A 246 -27.12 -7.18 13.10
N GLU A 247 -26.56 -6.76 14.25
CA GLU A 247 -25.36 -5.95 14.30
C GLU A 247 -24.06 -6.72 14.11
N LEU A 248 -24.13 -8.03 13.96
CA LEU A 248 -22.97 -8.88 13.75
C LEU A 248 -22.82 -9.27 12.28
N SER A 249 -21.58 -9.42 11.87
CA SER A 249 -21.24 -9.89 10.52
C SER A 249 -21.46 -11.39 10.39
N SER A 250 -21.96 -11.84 9.24
CA SER A 250 -21.86 -13.26 8.86
C SER A 250 -20.42 -13.58 8.45
N CYS A 251 -20.02 -14.82 8.62
CA CYS A 251 -18.74 -15.26 8.11
C CYS A 251 -18.78 -16.66 7.51
N GLU A 252 -17.86 -16.90 6.59
CA GLU A 252 -17.61 -18.21 5.98
C GLU A 252 -16.17 -18.63 6.32
N ILE A 253 -15.97 -19.89 6.67
CA ILE A 253 -14.65 -20.44 7.00
C ILE A 253 -14.47 -21.76 6.29
N VAL A 254 -13.35 -21.91 5.58
CA VAL A 254 -12.94 -23.18 4.97
C VAL A 254 -11.80 -23.78 5.79
N PHE A 255 -12.02 -24.98 6.29
CA PHE A 255 -11.06 -25.75 7.07
C PHE A 255 -10.48 -26.92 6.25
N ASN A 256 -9.18 -27.08 6.28
CA ASN A 256 -8.51 -28.33 5.93
C ASN A 256 -8.47 -29.22 7.17
N ILE A 257 -9.29 -30.27 7.16
CA ILE A 257 -9.47 -31.13 8.33
C ILE A 257 -8.26 -32.03 8.57
N ASN A 258 -7.63 -32.53 7.50
CA ASN A 258 -6.48 -33.43 7.61
C ASN A 258 -5.25 -32.70 8.16
N LYS A 259 -4.99 -31.49 7.69
CA LYS A 259 -3.84 -30.67 8.10
C LYS A 259 -4.13 -29.82 9.34
N ASN A 260 -5.37 -29.78 9.82
CA ASN A 260 -5.82 -28.93 10.92
C ASN A 260 -5.49 -27.43 10.67
N GLN A 261 -5.90 -26.92 9.50
CA GLN A 261 -5.60 -25.57 9.02
C GLN A 261 -6.87 -24.82 8.62
N VAL A 262 -6.83 -23.47 8.72
CA VAL A 262 -7.79 -22.58 8.07
C VAL A 262 -7.26 -22.25 6.67
N ARG A 263 -8.05 -22.52 5.63
CA ARG A 263 -7.69 -22.24 4.23
C ARG A 263 -8.14 -20.84 3.80
N SER A 264 -9.37 -20.50 4.15
CA SER A 264 -9.88 -19.15 3.91
C SER A 264 -10.87 -18.74 4.99
N TYR A 265 -11.04 -17.45 5.11
CA TYR A 265 -11.97 -16.79 6.00
C TYR A 265 -12.59 -15.60 5.29
N ALA A 266 -13.91 -15.54 5.21
CA ALA A 266 -14.62 -14.43 4.62
C ALA A 266 -15.64 -13.84 5.60
N ILE A 267 -15.83 -12.51 5.56
CA ILE A 267 -16.90 -11.81 6.27
C ILE A 267 -17.79 -11.07 5.30
N ARG A 268 -19.05 -10.93 5.69
CA ARG A 268 -20.01 -10.03 5.09
C ARG A 268 -20.68 -9.19 6.16
N THR A 269 -20.74 -7.89 5.89
CA THR A 269 -21.54 -6.96 6.66
C THR A 269 -22.58 -6.34 5.75
N GLN A 270 -23.73 -6.01 6.28
CA GLN A 270 -24.76 -5.29 5.54
C GLN A 270 -25.22 -4.08 6.33
N ASN A 271 -25.36 -2.96 5.65
CA ASN A 271 -25.90 -1.72 6.18
C ASN A 271 -25.28 -1.27 7.50
N THR A 272 -23.97 -1.46 7.63
CA THR A 272 -23.21 -0.99 8.79
C THR A 272 -22.94 0.49 8.65
N LEU A 273 -23.19 1.24 9.73
CA LEU A 273 -22.76 2.64 9.79
C LEU A 273 -21.30 2.67 10.27
N PRO A 274 -20.35 3.00 9.39
CA PRO A 274 -18.93 2.94 9.73
C PRO A 274 -18.52 4.21 10.49
N ARG A 275 -18.88 4.30 11.77
CA ARG A 275 -18.50 5.42 12.65
C ARG A 275 -17.00 5.69 12.71
N LEU A 276 -16.19 4.73 12.28
CA LEU A 276 -14.73 4.78 12.36
C LEU A 276 -14.06 5.08 11.02
N ILE A 277 -14.81 5.10 9.92
CA ILE A 277 -14.32 5.47 8.60
C ILE A 277 -14.73 6.90 8.32
N LYS A 278 -13.75 7.76 8.08
CA LYS A 278 -14.00 9.17 7.74
C LYS A 278 -13.69 9.39 6.27
N PRO A 279 -14.54 10.14 5.55
CA PRO A 279 -14.17 10.61 4.24
C PRO A 279 -12.97 11.55 4.31
N VAL A 280 -12.25 11.71 3.20
CA VAL A 280 -11.11 12.64 3.11
C VAL A 280 -11.57 14.07 3.27
N VAL A 281 -12.77 14.39 2.78
CA VAL A 281 -13.38 15.72 2.90
C VAL A 281 -14.29 15.75 4.12
N ASP A 282 -13.97 16.59 5.10
CA ASP A 282 -14.70 16.66 6.38
C ASP A 282 -16.19 17.01 6.25
N SER A 283 -16.60 17.66 5.15
CA SER A 283 -18.00 18.00 4.88
C SER A 283 -18.84 16.85 4.34
N ASP A 284 -18.20 15.73 4.01
CA ASP A 284 -18.84 14.61 3.36
C ASP A 284 -19.20 13.52 4.39
N GLU A 285 -20.21 12.71 4.08
CA GLU A 285 -20.76 11.71 4.99
C GLU A 285 -20.88 10.35 4.31
N ILE A 286 -20.44 9.30 5.00
CA ILE A 286 -20.70 7.91 4.61
C ILE A 286 -22.03 7.49 5.24
N SER A 287 -23.04 7.24 4.42
CA SER A 287 -24.40 6.93 4.86
C SER A 287 -24.66 5.44 5.04
N SER A 288 -23.94 4.59 4.32
CA SER A 288 -24.04 3.12 4.40
C SER A 288 -22.76 2.47 3.91
N LEU A 289 -22.50 1.24 4.39
CA LEU A 289 -21.40 0.42 3.91
C LEU A 289 -21.82 -1.05 3.96
N ASP A 290 -21.83 -1.69 2.79
CA ASP A 290 -21.91 -3.14 2.63
C ASP A 290 -20.51 -3.64 2.28
N LEU A 291 -19.92 -4.47 3.12
CA LEU A 291 -18.53 -4.91 2.99
C LEU A 291 -18.45 -6.43 2.89
N ARG A 292 -17.68 -6.92 1.94
CA ARG A 292 -17.19 -8.28 1.85
C ARG A 292 -15.67 -8.28 1.86
N MET A 293 -15.09 -9.08 2.75
CA MET A 293 -13.63 -9.32 2.79
C MET A 293 -13.38 -10.82 2.86
N GLU A 294 -12.38 -11.28 2.11
CA GLU A 294 -11.99 -12.69 2.05
C GLU A 294 -10.48 -12.81 2.15
N TRP A 295 -10.00 -13.48 3.18
CA TRP A 295 -8.61 -13.81 3.41
C TRP A 295 -8.32 -15.23 2.98
N GLN A 296 -7.23 -15.41 2.24
CA GLN A 296 -6.66 -16.69 1.90
C GLN A 296 -5.31 -16.84 2.60
N PHE A 297 -5.06 -18.05 3.10
CA PHE A 297 -3.89 -18.33 3.92
C PHE A 297 -3.00 -19.37 3.26
N SER A 298 -1.71 -19.14 3.34
CA SER A 298 -0.68 -20.06 2.91
C SER A 298 -0.89 -21.46 3.54
N PRO A 299 -0.86 -22.51 2.74
CA PRO A 299 -0.97 -23.87 3.26
C PRO A 299 0.28 -24.33 4.03
N VAL A 300 1.38 -23.59 3.92
CA VAL A 300 2.66 -23.92 4.56
C VAL A 300 2.72 -23.35 5.97
N ASP A 301 2.54 -22.05 6.11
CA ASP A 301 2.78 -21.33 7.36
C ASP A 301 1.53 -20.60 7.92
N GLN A 302 0.40 -20.71 7.23
CA GLN A 302 -0.89 -20.13 7.62
C GLN A 302 -0.89 -18.59 7.69
N ARG A 303 0.08 -17.94 7.02
CA ARG A 303 0.11 -16.48 6.87
C ARG A 303 -0.85 -16.03 5.77
N ILE A 304 -1.25 -14.75 5.82
CA ILE A 304 -2.08 -14.16 4.76
C ILE A 304 -1.28 -14.14 3.46
N GLU A 305 -1.83 -14.72 2.39
CA GLU A 305 -1.32 -14.58 1.02
C GLU A 305 -2.12 -13.55 0.24
N LEU A 306 -3.46 -13.60 0.38
CA LEU A 306 -4.35 -12.73 -0.36
C LEU A 306 -5.49 -12.25 0.52
N LEU A 307 -5.81 -10.98 0.42
CA LEU A 307 -7.05 -10.38 0.90
C LEU A 307 -7.78 -9.77 -0.29
N ASN A 308 -8.95 -10.31 -0.60
CA ASN A 308 -9.89 -9.75 -1.56
C ASN A 308 -10.96 -8.97 -0.80
N PHE A 309 -11.26 -7.75 -1.22
CA PHE A 309 -12.28 -6.92 -0.58
C PHE A 309 -13.15 -6.21 -1.61
N GLN A 310 -14.42 -6.11 -1.28
CA GLN A 310 -15.42 -5.39 -2.05
C GLN A 310 -16.31 -4.63 -1.08
N TYR A 311 -16.67 -3.41 -1.40
CA TYR A 311 -17.67 -2.68 -0.64
C TYR A 311 -18.53 -1.80 -1.53
N LEU A 312 -19.81 -1.76 -1.18
CA LEU A 312 -20.78 -0.83 -1.71
C LEU A 312 -20.99 0.25 -0.67
N MET A 313 -20.71 1.49 -1.02
CA MET A 313 -20.71 2.61 -0.10
C MET A 313 -21.70 3.68 -0.52
N GLY A 314 -22.68 3.93 0.33
CA GLY A 314 -23.50 5.12 0.23
C GLY A 314 -22.74 6.34 0.72
N TYR A 315 -22.66 7.36 -0.11
CA TYR A 315 -21.88 8.56 0.13
C TYR A 315 -22.72 9.81 -0.13
N LYS A 316 -22.62 10.77 0.75
CA LYS A 316 -23.33 12.04 0.64
C LYS A 316 -22.33 13.19 0.71
N ASN A 317 -22.31 13.99 -0.32
CA ASN A 317 -21.64 15.27 -0.30
C ASN A 317 -22.68 16.40 -0.34
N ASN A 318 -22.24 17.66 -0.30
CA ASN A 318 -23.12 18.82 -0.33
C ASN A 318 -24.00 18.92 -1.59
N LEU A 319 -23.69 18.16 -2.63
CA LEU A 319 -24.34 18.24 -3.94
C LEU A 319 -25.34 17.09 -4.14
N ARG A 320 -25.01 15.86 -3.77
CA ARG A 320 -25.83 14.67 -4.04
C ARG A 320 -25.50 13.48 -3.16
N LYS A 321 -26.45 12.53 -3.12
CA LYS A 321 -26.15 11.17 -2.66
C LYS A 321 -25.54 10.38 -3.81
N ARG A 322 -24.56 9.56 -3.50
CA ARG A 322 -23.83 8.72 -4.45
C ARG A 322 -23.74 7.30 -3.90
N GLU A 323 -23.56 6.35 -4.78
CA GLU A 323 -23.26 4.98 -4.44
C GLU A 323 -22.00 4.54 -5.18
N LEU A 324 -21.01 4.13 -4.44
CA LEU A 324 -19.71 3.73 -4.97
C LEU A 324 -19.51 2.23 -4.77
N ASN A 325 -19.22 1.54 -5.87
CA ASN A 325 -18.80 0.15 -5.85
C ASN A 325 -17.27 0.11 -5.91
N VAL A 326 -16.66 -0.44 -4.87
CA VAL A 326 -15.21 -0.53 -4.75
C VAL A 326 -14.80 -1.98 -4.68
N SER A 327 -13.79 -2.35 -5.46
CA SER A 327 -13.17 -3.66 -5.42
C SER A 327 -11.66 -3.54 -5.34
N GLY A 328 -11.01 -4.43 -4.59
CA GLY A 328 -9.57 -4.43 -4.49
C GLY A 328 -9.00 -5.71 -3.91
N ILE A 329 -7.70 -5.83 -4.07
CA ILE A 329 -6.89 -6.93 -3.53
C ILE A 329 -5.69 -6.39 -2.78
N LEU A 330 -5.29 -7.11 -1.73
CA LEU A 330 -4.00 -6.97 -1.08
C LEU A 330 -3.30 -8.33 -1.13
N HIS A 331 -2.15 -8.38 -1.78
CA HIS A 331 -1.37 -9.61 -1.98
C HIS A 331 -0.01 -9.52 -1.30
N ALA A 332 0.28 -10.48 -0.43
CA ALA A 332 1.59 -10.65 0.21
C ALA A 332 2.41 -11.68 -0.59
N TYR A 333 3.56 -11.27 -1.16
CA TYR A 333 4.21 -12.07 -2.18
C TYR A 333 5.71 -12.37 -1.95
N ASP A 334 6.41 -11.61 -1.11
CA ASP A 334 7.83 -11.82 -0.86
C ASP A 334 8.15 -11.50 0.61
N GLN A 335 8.55 -12.52 1.35
CA GLN A 335 8.90 -12.42 2.78
C GLN A 335 10.40 -12.39 3.01
N GLU A 336 11.21 -12.68 2.00
CA GLU A 336 12.67 -12.83 2.14
C GLU A 336 13.38 -11.51 1.86
N GLU A 337 12.89 -10.73 0.90
CA GLU A 337 13.53 -9.52 0.45
C GLU A 337 12.54 -8.34 0.45
N LEU A 338 12.61 -7.51 1.47
CA LEU A 338 11.79 -6.30 1.56
C LEU A 338 12.32 -5.20 0.64
N PHE A 339 11.46 -4.24 0.32
CA PHE A 339 11.92 -3.01 -0.33
C PHE A 339 12.85 -2.23 0.60
N PRO A 340 13.87 -1.52 0.05
CA PRO A 340 14.64 -0.57 0.86
C PRO A 340 13.73 0.45 1.53
N GLU A 341 13.98 0.72 2.82
CA GLU A 341 13.14 1.61 3.61
C GLU A 341 13.15 3.04 3.07
N VAL A 342 11.98 3.66 3.04
CA VAL A 342 11.83 5.09 2.75
C VAL A 342 12.18 5.89 3.99
N LEU A 343 13.12 6.81 3.86
CA LEU A 343 13.49 7.71 4.95
C LEU A 343 12.64 8.99 4.90
N TYR A 344 11.68 9.03 5.77
CA TYR A 344 10.77 10.15 5.97
C TYR A 344 10.35 10.20 7.43
N SER A 345 10.63 11.29 8.10
CA SER A 345 10.32 11.49 9.52
C SER A 345 9.23 12.55 9.76
N GLY A 346 8.65 13.04 8.69
CA GLY A 346 7.67 14.12 8.71
C GLY A 346 6.32 13.75 9.30
N ALA A 347 5.38 14.66 9.18
CA ALA A 347 4.03 14.49 9.69
C ALA A 347 3.35 13.25 9.11
N ARG A 348 2.61 12.55 9.94
CA ARG A 348 1.81 11.42 9.51
C ARG A 348 0.80 11.90 8.46
N MET A 349 0.97 11.46 7.25
CA MET A 349 0.01 11.70 6.18
C MET A 349 -1.30 11.00 6.50
N THR A 350 -2.41 11.69 6.32
CA THR A 350 -3.71 11.19 6.80
C THR A 350 -4.47 10.43 5.74
N SER A 351 -4.04 10.48 4.48
CA SER A 351 -4.69 9.76 3.39
C SER A 351 -3.69 9.06 2.47
N ASP A 352 -4.13 8.01 1.80
CA ASP A 352 -3.35 7.33 0.78
C ASP A 352 -3.00 8.25 -0.38
N TYR A 353 -3.88 9.20 -0.69
CA TYR A 353 -3.63 10.21 -1.73
C TYR A 353 -2.46 11.11 -1.36
N GLU A 354 -2.42 11.66 -0.14
CA GLU A 354 -1.27 12.45 0.30
C GLU A 354 0.04 11.66 0.20
N ARG A 355 -0.01 10.37 0.54
CA ARG A 355 1.15 9.49 0.39
C ARG A 355 1.54 9.30 -1.07
N LEU A 356 0.59 8.96 -1.92
CA LEU A 356 0.83 8.73 -3.35
C LEU A 356 1.30 10.00 -4.08
N LEU A 357 0.91 11.19 -3.58
CA LEU A 357 1.36 12.48 -4.07
C LEU A 357 2.80 12.79 -3.76
N VAL A 358 3.22 12.39 -2.57
CA VAL A 358 4.60 12.57 -2.12
C VAL A 358 5.54 11.62 -2.86
N TRP A 359 5.10 10.37 -3.12
CA TRP A 359 5.83 9.39 -3.92
C TRP A 359 5.61 9.68 -5.40
N SER A 360 6.66 10.07 -6.14
CA SER A 360 6.51 10.25 -7.59
C SER A 360 6.25 8.93 -8.29
N PHE A 361 5.52 8.99 -9.40
CA PHE A 361 5.40 7.85 -10.29
C PHE A 361 6.74 7.57 -10.97
N ASP A 362 7.29 6.38 -10.75
CA ASP A 362 8.48 5.90 -11.45
C ASP A 362 8.13 4.76 -12.41
N PRO A 363 8.16 5.02 -13.75
CA PRO A 363 7.86 3.97 -14.74
C PRO A 363 8.80 2.76 -14.64
N LYS A 364 10.06 2.97 -14.23
CA LYS A 364 11.03 1.87 -14.08
C LYS A 364 10.71 0.99 -12.88
N PHE A 365 10.35 1.60 -11.76
CA PHE A 365 9.87 0.84 -10.60
C PHE A 365 8.71 -0.07 -11.02
N TRP A 366 7.70 0.48 -11.70
CA TRP A 366 6.53 -0.28 -12.12
C TRP A 366 6.82 -1.34 -13.17
N SER A 367 7.79 -1.11 -14.08
CA SER A 367 8.19 -2.13 -15.06
C SER A 367 8.88 -3.34 -14.43
N GLN A 368 9.39 -3.20 -13.20
CA GLN A 368 10.02 -4.27 -12.43
C GLN A 368 9.04 -4.99 -11.49
N GLN A 369 7.84 -4.43 -11.28
CA GLN A 369 6.81 -4.99 -10.39
C GLN A 369 5.80 -5.83 -11.18
N ASP A 370 6.25 -6.95 -11.75
CA ASP A 370 5.40 -7.90 -12.50
C ASP A 370 4.61 -8.86 -11.57
N ILE A 371 4.04 -8.34 -10.47
CA ILE A 371 3.40 -9.16 -9.44
C ILE A 371 2.02 -9.62 -9.88
N VAL A 372 1.24 -8.70 -10.45
CA VAL A 372 -0.08 -8.96 -11.02
C VAL A 372 -0.13 -8.33 -12.41
N PRO A 373 -0.26 -9.13 -13.47
CA PRO A 373 -0.35 -8.59 -14.83
C PRO A 373 -1.57 -7.68 -14.97
N THR A 374 -1.45 -6.65 -15.79
CA THR A 374 -2.56 -5.75 -16.08
C THR A 374 -3.72 -6.52 -16.71
N SER A 375 -4.91 -6.47 -16.12
CA SER A 375 -6.12 -7.09 -16.68
C SER A 375 -6.70 -6.23 -17.80
N LYS A 376 -7.55 -6.83 -18.66
CA LYS A 376 -8.31 -6.06 -19.68
C LYS A 376 -9.18 -4.99 -19.01
N LYS A 377 -9.77 -5.27 -17.85
CA LYS A 377 -10.50 -4.29 -17.06
C LYS A 377 -9.58 -3.18 -16.58
N SER A 378 -8.40 -3.51 -16.07
CA SER A 378 -7.39 -2.54 -15.64
C SER A 378 -6.85 -1.73 -16.83
N GLU A 379 -6.62 -2.35 -18.00
CA GLU A 379 -6.25 -1.64 -19.24
C GLU A 379 -7.35 -0.68 -19.68
N ALA A 380 -8.61 -1.10 -19.64
CA ALA A 380 -9.75 -0.24 -19.93
C ALA A 380 -9.85 0.94 -18.97
N HIS A 381 -9.64 0.71 -17.66
CA HIS A 381 -9.59 1.76 -16.66
C HIS A 381 -8.40 2.71 -16.90
N GLN A 382 -7.22 2.19 -17.23
CA GLN A 382 -6.07 3.04 -17.57
C GLN A 382 -6.33 3.87 -18.85
N ALA A 383 -6.93 3.28 -19.87
CA ALA A 383 -7.34 3.99 -21.07
C ALA A 383 -8.39 5.06 -20.78
N PHE A 384 -9.37 4.76 -19.93
CA PHE A 384 -10.35 5.71 -19.45
C PHE A 384 -9.67 6.89 -18.74
N PHE A 385 -8.78 6.64 -17.80
CA PHE A 385 -8.06 7.70 -17.09
C PHE A 385 -7.12 8.51 -17.97
N LYS A 386 -6.59 7.96 -19.05
CA LYS A 386 -5.83 8.73 -20.06
C LYS A 386 -6.72 9.70 -20.84
N SER A 387 -7.97 9.34 -21.10
CA SER A 387 -8.91 10.16 -21.89
C SER A 387 -9.77 11.10 -21.02
N HIS A 388 -10.08 10.75 -19.78
CA HIS A 388 -11.02 11.45 -18.93
C HIS A 388 -10.45 11.85 -17.57
N GLY A 389 -9.27 11.38 -17.19
CA GLY A 389 -8.66 11.60 -15.88
C GLY A 389 -7.16 11.82 -15.93
N HIS A 390 -6.54 11.85 -14.78
CA HIS A 390 -5.11 12.08 -14.61
C HIS A 390 -4.45 10.94 -13.88
N LEU A 391 -3.58 10.20 -14.54
CA LEU A 391 -2.91 9.02 -13.98
C LEU A 391 -1.77 9.34 -12.99
N THR A 392 -1.16 10.51 -13.09
CA THR A 392 0.08 10.80 -12.34
C THR A 392 0.26 12.23 -11.90
N ASN A 393 -0.58 13.15 -12.36
CA ASN A 393 -0.41 14.55 -12.07
C ASN A 393 -1.63 15.11 -11.32
N ILE A 394 -1.44 15.30 -10.04
CA ILE A 394 -2.47 15.71 -9.10
C ILE A 394 -2.60 17.23 -9.01
N ALA A 395 -1.63 17.99 -9.51
CA ALA A 395 -1.75 19.45 -9.61
C ALA A 395 -3.05 19.91 -10.32
N GLN A 396 -3.66 19.00 -11.10
CA GLN A 396 -4.90 19.25 -11.81
C GLN A 396 -6.16 18.78 -11.06
N LEU A 397 -6.07 18.14 -9.92
CA LEU A 397 -7.23 17.83 -9.05
C LEU A 397 -7.84 19.06 -8.37
N GLY A 398 -7.42 20.22 -8.77
CA GLY A 398 -7.86 21.63 -8.63
C GLY A 398 -8.83 22.06 -7.54
N ALA A 399 -9.47 21.13 -6.86
CA ALA A 399 -10.43 21.37 -5.80
C ALA A 399 -10.17 20.61 -4.51
N LEU A 400 -9.20 19.68 -4.50
CA LEU A 400 -8.75 19.00 -3.28
C LEU A 400 -7.40 19.58 -2.90
N GLU A 401 -7.41 20.49 -1.96
CA GLU A 401 -6.19 21.00 -1.37
C GLU A 401 -5.61 19.94 -0.46
N PHE A 402 -4.57 19.27 -0.94
CA PHE A 402 -3.76 18.42 -0.08
C PHE A 402 -2.75 19.31 0.65
N PRO A 403 -2.90 19.49 1.95
CA PRO A 403 -2.02 20.39 2.69
C PRO A 403 -0.59 19.86 2.86
N VAL A 404 -0.35 18.58 2.56
CA VAL A 404 0.99 17.96 2.56
C VAL A 404 1.37 17.62 1.13
N PHE A 405 2.46 18.21 0.64
CA PHE A 405 2.84 18.09 -0.77
C PHE A 405 4.36 18.21 -0.97
N ARG A 406 4.83 17.74 -2.12
CA ARG A 406 6.18 18.04 -2.61
C ARG A 406 6.26 19.50 -2.98
N CYS A 407 7.31 20.18 -2.54
CA CYS A 407 7.52 21.56 -2.91
C CYS A 407 8.94 21.83 -3.41
N GLU A 408 9.02 22.76 -4.36
CA GLU A 408 10.27 23.41 -4.74
C GLU A 408 10.41 24.75 -3.99
N PRO A 409 11.62 25.18 -3.69
CA PRO A 409 11.85 26.48 -3.06
C PRO A 409 11.31 27.62 -3.94
N GLY A 410 10.61 28.55 -3.32
CA GLY A 410 9.93 29.65 -4.01
C GLY A 410 8.47 29.39 -4.35
N GLU A 411 7.99 28.14 -4.21
CA GLU A 411 6.61 27.76 -4.50
C GLU A 411 5.66 27.99 -3.32
N ILE A 412 6.17 28.11 -2.09
CA ILE A 412 5.30 28.30 -0.93
C ILE A 412 4.65 29.68 -0.99
N ASN A 413 3.32 29.67 -0.87
CA ASN A 413 2.50 30.86 -0.75
C ASN A 413 1.56 30.75 0.47
N TRP A 414 0.82 31.83 0.79
CA TRP A 414 -0.02 31.89 1.98
C TRP A 414 -1.14 30.83 1.99
N ASN A 415 -1.63 30.44 0.84
CA ASN A 415 -2.69 29.42 0.73
C ASN A 415 -2.21 28.01 1.13
N HIS A 416 -0.89 27.79 1.18
CA HIS A 416 -0.31 26.54 1.61
C HIS A 416 -0.26 26.39 3.15
N LEU A 417 -0.46 27.47 3.90
CA LEU A 417 -0.37 27.50 5.36
C LEU A 417 -1.78 27.32 5.96
N LYS A 418 -2.20 26.06 6.12
CA LYS A 418 -3.55 25.68 6.56
C LYS A 418 -3.64 25.32 8.06
N GLY A 419 -2.52 25.35 8.77
CA GLY A 419 -2.48 24.96 10.18
C GLY A 419 -3.19 25.93 11.09
N ALA A 420 -3.95 25.40 12.04
CA ALA A 420 -4.49 26.23 13.12
C ALA A 420 -3.39 26.60 14.13
N LYS A 421 -3.44 27.84 14.61
CA LYS A 421 -2.56 28.29 15.68
C LYS A 421 -2.71 27.40 16.91
N LYS A 422 -1.61 26.75 17.29
CA LYS A 422 -1.52 26.05 18.57
C LYS A 422 -0.61 26.83 19.52
N VAL A 423 -1.20 27.49 20.48
CA VAL A 423 -0.44 28.22 21.51
C VAL A 423 0.06 27.20 22.54
N TYR A 424 1.37 26.96 22.54
CA TYR A 424 2.01 26.21 23.62
C TYR A 424 2.60 27.22 24.63
N PRO A 425 2.15 27.25 25.90
CA PRO A 425 2.44 28.33 26.84
C PRO A 425 3.89 28.52 27.25
N SER A 426 4.80 27.62 26.88
CA SER A 426 6.09 27.53 27.56
C SER A 426 7.36 27.88 26.74
N LYS A 427 7.26 28.32 25.47
CA LYS A 427 8.45 28.58 24.68
C LYS A 427 8.36 29.89 23.88
N LEU A 428 8.91 30.94 24.44
CA LEU A 428 9.00 32.27 23.82
C LEU A 428 10.06 32.39 22.72
N ASN A 429 10.93 31.40 22.53
CA ASN A 429 12.03 31.44 21.56
C ASN A 429 11.77 30.51 20.37
N ASP A 430 12.40 30.83 19.24
CA ASP A 430 12.41 29.96 18.08
C ASP A 430 12.92 28.58 18.46
N SER A 431 12.13 27.56 18.16
CA SER A 431 12.45 26.19 18.45
C SER A 431 12.41 25.36 17.18
N TYR A 432 13.37 24.43 17.07
CA TYR A 432 13.39 23.44 16.03
C TYR A 432 13.38 22.05 16.64
N TYR A 433 12.42 21.25 16.24
CA TYR A 433 12.32 19.85 16.66
C TYR A 433 11.90 18.98 15.48
N GLY A 434 12.76 18.03 15.13
CA GLY A 434 12.53 17.15 13.98
C GLY A 434 12.52 17.95 12.67
N SER A 435 11.37 18.06 12.05
CA SER A 435 11.12 18.81 10.80
C SER A 435 10.33 20.10 11.01
N ARG A 436 10.08 20.48 12.25
CA ARG A 436 9.26 21.64 12.59
C ARG A 436 10.06 22.78 13.19
N VAL A 437 9.90 23.94 12.59
CA VAL A 437 10.34 25.23 13.12
C VAL A 437 9.13 25.95 13.70
N SER A 438 9.24 26.51 14.89
CA SER A 438 8.15 27.26 15.49
C SER A 438 8.61 28.35 16.43
N ASN A 439 7.87 29.45 16.46
CA ASN A 439 7.95 30.49 17.46
C ASN A 439 6.56 30.63 18.11
N ALA A 440 6.52 30.61 19.44
CA ALA A 440 5.26 30.64 20.18
C ALA A 440 4.42 31.86 19.82
N GLY A 441 3.24 31.63 19.27
CA GLY A 441 2.25 32.65 18.93
C GLY A 441 2.54 33.45 17.66
N LYS A 442 3.62 33.16 16.91
CA LYS A 442 3.97 33.88 15.69
C LYS A 442 3.89 33.03 14.44
N TYR A 443 4.50 31.83 14.45
CA TYR A 443 4.47 30.92 13.32
C TYR A 443 4.85 29.49 13.71
N ALA A 444 4.49 28.55 12.85
CA ALA A 444 5.07 27.22 12.80
C ALA A 444 5.16 26.77 11.33
N LEU A 445 6.30 26.20 10.96
CA LEU A 445 6.57 25.67 9.63
C LEU A 445 7.05 24.24 9.76
N THR A 446 6.51 23.35 8.99
CA THR A 446 6.92 21.94 8.95
C THR A 446 7.33 21.60 7.54
N CYS A 447 8.63 21.29 7.39
CA CYS A 447 9.25 20.96 6.12
C CYS A 447 10.24 19.83 6.35
N ASP A 448 10.12 18.73 5.64
CA ASP A 448 10.91 17.53 5.88
C ASP A 448 11.54 16.95 4.61
N TRP A 449 12.54 16.11 4.83
CA TRP A 449 13.23 15.37 3.81
C TRP A 449 12.48 14.10 3.47
N PHE A 450 12.36 13.82 2.20
CA PHE A 450 11.91 12.56 1.66
C PHE A 450 13.05 11.94 0.84
N VAL A 451 13.50 10.76 1.22
CA VAL A 451 14.55 10.00 0.53
C VAL A 451 14.06 8.58 0.33
N ASN A 452 13.85 8.21 -0.92
CA ASN A 452 13.36 6.90 -1.31
C ASN A 452 14.43 6.15 -2.11
N PRO A 453 15.21 5.25 -1.48
CA PRO A 453 16.16 4.39 -2.18
C PRO A 453 15.44 3.23 -2.85
N TRP A 454 15.87 2.84 -4.05
CA TRP A 454 15.31 1.71 -4.77
C TRP A 454 16.31 1.06 -5.72
N TYR A 455 16.10 -0.20 -6.05
CA TYR A 455 16.95 -0.93 -6.97
C TYR A 455 16.54 -0.68 -8.42
N ASP A 456 17.54 -0.43 -9.30
CA ASP A 456 17.41 -0.34 -10.75
C ASP A 456 18.40 -1.37 -11.33
N GLY A 457 17.94 -2.60 -11.48
CA GLY A 457 18.82 -3.74 -11.70
C GLY A 457 19.78 -3.92 -10.52
N ASP A 458 21.08 -3.96 -10.79
CA ASP A 458 22.13 -4.13 -9.77
C ASP A 458 22.53 -2.81 -9.09
N THR A 459 21.97 -1.68 -9.54
CA THR A 459 22.31 -0.36 -9.00
C THR A 459 21.24 0.14 -8.03
N CYS A 460 21.67 0.89 -7.02
CA CYS A 460 20.75 1.56 -6.10
C CYS A 460 20.63 3.04 -6.46
N ARG A 461 19.41 3.49 -6.71
CA ARG A 461 19.07 4.89 -6.96
C ARG A 461 18.40 5.50 -5.76
N VAL A 462 18.39 6.82 -5.70
CA VAL A 462 17.75 7.60 -4.65
C VAL A 462 16.85 8.64 -5.30
N GLU A 463 15.57 8.54 -5.01
CA GLU A 463 14.62 9.62 -5.25
C GLU A 463 14.63 10.55 -4.02
N GLN A 464 14.58 11.85 -4.24
CA GLN A 464 14.55 12.84 -3.18
C GLN A 464 13.49 13.91 -3.43
N ALA A 465 12.90 14.41 -2.37
CA ALA A 465 11.99 15.54 -2.40
C ALA A 465 11.96 16.27 -1.07
N ILE A 466 11.55 17.52 -1.10
CA ILE A 466 11.16 18.27 0.08
C ILE A 466 9.65 18.17 0.23
N ILE A 467 9.20 17.84 1.43
CA ILE A 467 7.79 17.74 1.76
C ILE A 467 7.43 18.89 2.69
N PHE A 468 6.50 19.72 2.24
CA PHE A 468 5.92 20.77 3.06
C PHE A 468 4.60 20.30 3.65
N ASP A 469 4.46 20.42 4.97
CA ASP A 469 3.22 20.08 5.68
C ASP A 469 2.47 21.35 6.05
N GLY A 470 1.60 21.78 5.15
CA GLY A 470 0.75 22.95 5.33
C GLY A 470 -0.29 22.80 6.43
N ARG A 471 -0.72 21.55 6.74
CA ARG A 471 -1.68 21.28 7.84
C ARG A 471 -1.10 21.65 9.20
N ASN A 472 0.19 21.47 9.39
CA ASN A 472 0.89 21.79 10.61
C ASN A 472 1.70 23.10 10.50
N SER A 473 1.54 23.83 9.39
CA SER A 473 2.22 25.11 9.14
C SER A 473 1.23 26.26 9.15
N TRP A 474 1.57 27.30 9.89
CA TRP A 474 0.77 28.53 10.02
C TRP A 474 1.70 29.73 10.30
N TYR A 475 1.22 30.94 9.98
CA TYR A 475 1.93 32.19 10.19
C TYR A 475 0.94 33.27 10.59
N GLU A 476 1.15 33.97 11.70
CA GLU A 476 0.23 35.01 12.22
C GLU A 476 0.71 36.44 12.01
N LEU A 477 1.94 36.59 11.55
CA LEU A 477 2.43 37.93 11.24
C LEU A 477 1.75 38.45 9.96
N GLU A 478 1.72 39.79 9.79
CA GLU A 478 1.15 40.40 8.59
C GLU A 478 1.72 39.77 7.32
N ASN A 479 0.84 39.56 6.34
CA ASN A 479 1.16 38.96 5.06
C ASN A 479 2.00 39.92 4.22
N ASP A 480 3.28 40.01 4.50
CA ASP A 480 4.22 40.81 3.73
C ASP A 480 5.14 39.92 2.87
N SER A 481 5.81 40.56 1.91
CA SER A 481 6.75 39.86 1.02
C SER A 481 7.95 39.30 1.78
N LEU A 482 8.42 40.00 2.82
CA LEU A 482 9.55 39.57 3.65
C LEU A 482 9.26 38.28 4.41
N ALA A 483 8.07 38.16 4.97
CA ALA A 483 7.65 36.94 5.67
C ALA A 483 7.60 35.73 4.71
N LEU A 484 7.09 35.93 3.50
CA LEU A 484 7.07 34.88 2.48
C LEU A 484 8.47 34.52 1.98
N GLU A 485 9.36 35.50 1.82
CA GLU A 485 10.77 35.29 1.51
C GLU A 485 11.47 34.48 2.61
N PHE A 486 11.17 34.75 3.86
CA PHE A 486 11.72 33.99 4.99
C PHE A 486 11.29 32.51 4.91
N VAL A 487 9.99 32.24 4.69
CA VAL A 487 9.47 30.86 4.55
C VAL A 487 10.17 30.14 3.40
N ASN A 488 10.26 30.74 2.23
CA ASN A 488 10.90 30.13 1.05
C ASN A 488 12.43 29.99 1.21
N THR A 489 13.08 30.90 1.93
CA THR A 489 14.51 30.77 2.28
C THR A 489 14.74 29.59 3.23
N TYR A 490 13.85 29.40 4.22
CA TYR A 490 13.87 28.23 5.09
C TYR A 490 13.74 26.92 4.30
N VAL A 491 12.77 26.83 3.39
CA VAL A 491 12.59 25.65 2.52
C VAL A 491 13.82 25.41 1.65
N SER A 492 14.41 26.48 1.09
CA SER A 492 15.66 26.40 0.32
C SER A 492 16.84 25.85 1.14
N LEU A 493 16.94 26.26 2.41
CA LEU A 493 17.95 25.72 3.33
C LEU A 493 17.75 24.23 3.58
N VAL A 494 16.52 23.81 3.83
CA VAL A 494 16.16 22.39 4.03
C VAL A 494 16.52 21.55 2.79
N GLN A 495 16.29 22.08 1.58
CA GLN A 495 16.66 21.44 0.31
C GLN A 495 18.18 21.25 0.16
N VAL A 496 18.96 22.28 0.48
CA VAL A 496 20.44 22.20 0.44
C VAL A 496 20.96 21.13 1.38
N GLU A 497 20.42 21.06 2.59
CA GLU A 497 20.82 20.05 3.57
C GLU A 497 20.48 18.63 3.10
N GLN A 498 19.32 18.43 2.49
CA GLN A 498 18.93 17.14 1.91
C GLN A 498 19.85 16.75 0.74
N ALA A 499 20.12 17.67 -0.17
CA ALA A 499 20.99 17.39 -1.32
C ALA A 499 22.41 17.01 -0.89
N ASN A 500 22.94 17.65 0.16
CA ASN A 500 24.22 17.26 0.77
C ASN A 500 24.18 15.83 1.33
N LEU A 501 23.09 15.45 1.98
CA LEU A 501 22.89 14.07 2.44
C LEU A 501 22.90 13.11 1.26
N VAL A 502 22.10 13.36 0.22
CA VAL A 502 21.99 12.47 -0.94
C VAL A 502 23.32 12.33 -1.67
N LYS A 503 24.05 13.43 -1.87
CA LYS A 503 25.42 13.40 -2.42
C LYS A 503 26.36 12.50 -1.60
N ARG A 504 26.26 12.54 -0.28
CA ARG A 504 27.05 11.69 0.63
C ARG A 504 26.64 10.22 0.51
N ILE A 505 25.32 9.92 0.45
CA ILE A 505 24.78 8.57 0.27
C ILE A 505 25.29 7.96 -1.05
N GLN A 506 25.22 8.72 -2.14
CA GLN A 506 25.70 8.29 -3.46
C GLN A 506 27.22 8.06 -3.48
N ALA A 507 28.00 9.01 -2.93
CA ALA A 507 29.46 8.90 -2.88
C ALA A 507 29.94 7.67 -2.08
N GLN A 508 29.18 7.22 -1.08
CA GLN A 508 29.49 6.05 -0.27
C GLN A 508 28.83 4.75 -0.80
N ASN A 509 28.00 4.86 -1.83
CA ASN A 509 27.21 3.74 -2.38
C ASN A 509 26.45 2.93 -1.32
N ILE A 510 25.75 3.61 -0.42
CA ILE A 510 25.06 3.00 0.73
C ILE A 510 23.55 3.12 0.67
N ALA A 511 22.99 3.64 -0.42
CA ALA A 511 21.56 3.97 -0.52
C ALA A 511 20.63 2.81 -0.15
N CYS A 512 20.91 1.60 -0.65
CA CYS A 512 20.10 0.42 -0.33
C CYS A 512 20.67 -0.43 0.83
N GLN A 513 21.64 0.09 1.58
CA GLN A 513 22.25 -0.59 2.74
C GLN A 513 21.72 0.02 4.05
N GLU A 514 20.56 -0.43 4.50
CA GLU A 514 19.84 0.15 5.64
C GLU A 514 20.71 0.36 6.88
N LYS A 515 21.51 -0.66 7.26
CA LYS A 515 22.40 -0.59 8.43
C LYS A 515 23.42 0.54 8.36
N LYS A 516 23.86 0.94 7.15
CA LYS A 516 24.77 2.06 6.92
C LYS A 516 24.04 3.36 6.67
N LEU A 517 22.88 3.31 6.04
CA LEU A 517 22.09 4.45 5.66
C LEU A 517 21.50 5.19 6.88
N LYS A 518 20.91 4.46 7.83
CA LYS A 518 20.31 5.05 9.04
C LYS A 518 21.26 5.90 9.88
N PRO A 519 22.50 5.48 10.20
CA PRO A 519 23.45 6.33 10.90
C PRO A 519 23.83 7.60 10.13
N VAL A 520 24.02 7.50 8.81
CA VAL A 520 24.35 8.64 7.96
C VAL A 520 23.19 9.64 7.89
N TRP A 521 21.96 9.14 7.80
CA TRP A 521 20.75 9.95 7.91
C TRP A 521 20.66 10.68 9.24
N SER A 522 20.85 9.99 10.35
CA SER A 522 20.76 10.56 11.70
C SER A 522 21.82 11.64 11.94
N ASP A 523 23.06 11.41 11.50
CA ASP A 523 24.15 12.41 11.57
C ASP A 523 23.83 13.65 10.72
N ALA A 524 23.37 13.46 9.48
CA ALA A 524 22.98 14.57 8.62
C ALA A 524 21.82 15.39 9.20
N ARG A 525 20.81 14.73 9.78
CA ARG A 525 19.69 15.39 10.47
C ARG A 525 20.18 16.21 11.67
N ALA A 526 21.09 15.69 12.48
CA ALA A 526 21.66 16.41 13.60
C ALA A 526 22.41 17.68 13.16
N LYS A 527 23.22 17.59 12.10
CA LYS A 527 23.94 18.72 11.51
C LYS A 527 23.00 19.78 10.93
N SER A 528 22.01 19.33 10.16
CA SER A 528 20.97 20.21 9.61
C SER A 528 20.22 20.94 10.72
N ASN A 529 19.84 20.24 11.80
CA ASN A 529 19.18 20.85 12.95
C ASN A 529 20.01 21.98 13.58
N MET A 530 21.31 21.81 13.72
CA MET A 530 22.21 22.87 14.23
C MET A 530 22.25 24.08 13.29
N ARG A 531 22.34 23.83 12.00
CA ARG A 531 22.39 24.87 10.98
C ARG A 531 21.07 25.64 10.89
N ILE A 532 19.93 24.96 10.91
CA ILE A 532 18.60 25.60 10.91
C ILE A 532 18.43 26.47 12.18
N LYS A 533 18.80 25.97 13.35
CA LYS A 533 18.75 26.75 14.61
C LYS A 533 19.63 28.01 14.53
N ARG A 534 20.79 27.90 13.91
CA ARG A 534 21.66 29.05 13.67
C ARG A 534 21.01 30.06 12.73
N PHE A 535 20.46 29.60 11.60
CA PHE A 535 19.71 30.44 10.66
C PHE A 535 18.60 31.22 11.36
N LEU A 536 17.70 30.53 12.09
CA LEU A 536 16.59 31.15 12.79
C LEU A 536 17.02 32.24 13.77
N ARG A 537 18.07 31.96 14.55
CA ARG A 537 18.60 32.90 15.55
C ARG A 537 19.24 34.15 14.92
N GLU A 538 19.96 33.97 13.80
CA GLU A 538 20.68 35.06 13.14
C GLU A 538 19.77 35.96 12.31
N VAL A 539 18.73 35.38 11.65
CA VAL A 539 17.89 36.14 10.71
C VAL A 539 16.67 36.79 11.35
N ASP A 540 16.25 36.32 12.54
CA ASP A 540 15.05 36.80 13.24
C ASP A 540 13.87 37.05 12.29
N ARG A 541 13.44 36.02 11.58
CA ARG A 541 12.33 36.04 10.57
C ARG A 541 12.54 36.98 9.38
N GLY A 542 13.76 37.40 9.15
CA GLY A 542 14.13 38.37 8.12
C GLY A 542 14.27 39.81 8.67
N GLU A 543 13.86 40.07 9.91
CA GLU A 543 13.99 41.40 10.55
C GLU A 543 15.45 41.85 10.63
N ASN A 544 16.40 40.93 10.83
CA ASN A 544 17.80 41.20 10.66
C ASN A 544 18.21 41.11 9.18
N THR A 545 17.89 42.17 8.42
CA THR A 545 18.07 42.21 6.95
C THR A 545 19.51 41.90 6.53
N GLY A 546 20.52 42.39 7.25
CA GLY A 546 21.93 42.15 6.91
C GLY A 546 22.33 40.69 7.02
N ALA A 547 21.90 39.99 8.08
CA ALA A 547 22.12 38.56 8.23
C ALA A 547 21.26 37.76 7.24
N PHE A 548 20.02 38.17 7.00
CA PHE A 548 19.12 37.49 6.09
C PHE A 548 19.65 37.49 4.65
N LEU A 549 20.08 38.62 4.13
CA LEU A 549 20.71 38.73 2.80
C LEU A 549 21.98 37.85 2.68
N LYS A 550 22.80 37.79 3.74
CA LYS A 550 23.98 36.90 3.76
C LYS A 550 23.57 35.42 3.66
N TRP A 551 22.57 35.00 4.42
CA TRP A 551 22.05 33.63 4.37
C TRP A 551 21.46 33.31 3.00
N GLN A 552 20.67 34.20 2.42
CA GLN A 552 20.12 34.01 1.06
C GLN A 552 21.25 33.87 0.02
N ALA A 553 22.28 34.73 0.07
CA ALA A 553 23.42 34.65 -0.85
C ALA A 553 24.17 33.32 -0.70
N MET A 554 24.42 32.88 0.53
CA MET A 554 25.09 31.61 0.83
C MET A 554 24.26 30.42 0.32
N ILE A 555 22.95 30.36 0.63
CA ILE A 555 22.06 29.27 0.19
C ILE A 555 21.97 29.22 -1.34
N ARG A 556 21.88 30.37 -2.03
CA ARG A 556 21.89 30.43 -3.51
C ARG A 556 23.19 29.87 -4.09
N ALA A 557 24.34 30.22 -3.51
CA ALA A 557 25.63 29.71 -3.95
C ALA A 557 25.74 28.18 -3.77
N GLU A 558 25.27 27.66 -2.64
CA GLU A 558 25.26 26.23 -2.38
C GLU A 558 24.28 25.46 -3.29
N ARG A 559 23.06 25.98 -3.52
CA ARG A 559 22.13 25.43 -4.49
C ARG A 559 22.77 25.32 -5.87
N LYS A 560 23.45 26.37 -6.35
CA LYS A 560 24.16 26.35 -7.62
C LYS A 560 25.25 25.28 -7.64
N SER A 561 26.03 25.14 -6.58
CA SER A 561 27.09 24.12 -6.47
C SER A 561 26.59 22.69 -6.44
N LEU A 562 25.34 22.50 -6.03
CA LEU A 562 24.65 21.21 -5.96
C LEU A 562 23.80 20.92 -7.19
N ASN A 563 23.83 21.79 -8.21
CA ASN A 563 23.00 21.72 -9.43
C ASN A 563 21.48 21.66 -9.12
N LEU A 564 21.06 22.28 -8.03
CA LEU A 564 19.64 22.40 -7.69
C LEU A 564 19.07 23.56 -8.51
N GLN A 565 18.30 23.23 -9.54
CA GLN A 565 17.59 24.24 -10.34
C GLN A 565 16.58 24.96 -9.45
N GLY A 566 16.47 26.24 -9.58
CA GLY A 566 15.51 27.09 -8.92
C GLY A 566 15.07 28.16 -9.82
#